data_90ce5a15dc0aa1fedc1638072993ecbe
#
_entry.id   90ce5a15dc0aa1fedc1638072993ecbe
#
_cell.length_a   1.000
_cell.length_b   1.000
_cell.length_c   1.000
_cell.angle_alpha   90.00
_cell.angle_beta   90.00
_cell.angle_gamma   90.00
#
_symmetry.space_group_name_H-M   'P 1'
#
loop_
_entity.id
_entity.type
_entity.pdbx_description
1 polymer ?
#
loop_
_entity_poly.entity_id
_entity_poly.type
_entity_poly.pdbx_seq_one_letter_code
_entity_poly.pdbx_strand_id
1 'polypeptide(L)'
;MQRRFLTDAAFSRLPLWHPAGMATQMEIRHHTTEDIESEAAYSTCGAYRYWLARRWSDQGGIINFVMLNPSVANEMTNDPTVERCERRARQLGFGSFCVTNIFAWRETHPKKLRQAAAPIGPENDGVLLQEAEKADMVIAAWGTHGAHLSRGPQVAALLAEHGINAQHLGLSKEGHPRHPLYISYGVKPQPWKLQSG
;
A
#
# COMPACT_ATOMS: atom_id res chain seq x y z
N MET A 1 9.95 48.57 -10.36
CA MET A 1 8.96 47.47 -10.32
C MET A 1 9.74 46.17 -10.19
N GLN A 2 10.13 45.80 -8.98
CA GLN A 2 10.99 44.64 -8.71
C GLN A 2 10.12 43.41 -8.42
N ARG A 3 10.22 42.41 -9.29
CA ARG A 3 9.66 41.09 -9.03
C ARG A 3 10.53 40.40 -7.98
N ARG A 4 10.00 40.21 -6.78
CA ARG A 4 10.59 39.35 -5.78
C ARG A 4 10.37 37.91 -6.23
N PHE A 5 11.44 37.24 -6.56
CA PHE A 5 11.53 35.79 -6.62
C PHE A 5 11.36 35.29 -5.18
N LEU A 6 10.28 34.57 -4.92
CA LEU A 6 10.15 33.76 -3.69
C LEU A 6 11.04 32.53 -3.91
N THR A 7 12.17 32.58 -3.25
CA THR A 7 13.14 31.50 -3.15
C THR A 7 12.52 30.32 -2.39
N ASP A 8 12.70 29.16 -2.97
CA ASP A 8 12.72 27.82 -2.39
C ASP A 8 12.64 27.79 -0.86
N ALA A 9 11.45 27.57 -0.33
CA ALA A 9 11.29 26.93 0.96
C ALA A 9 11.56 25.44 0.73
N ALA A 10 12.83 25.06 0.82
CA ALA A 10 13.25 23.67 0.85
C ALA A 10 12.30 22.87 1.75
N PHE A 11 11.67 21.88 1.16
CA PHE A 11 10.95 20.83 1.85
C PHE A 11 11.92 20.03 2.73
N SER A 12 12.32 20.63 3.87
CA SER A 12 13.00 19.90 4.92
C SER A 12 11.95 19.23 5.80
N ARG A 13 11.29 18.24 5.26
CA ARG A 13 10.59 17.26 6.08
C ARG A 13 11.36 15.97 6.03
N LEU A 14 11.65 15.47 7.23
CA LEU A 14 12.22 14.17 7.48
C LEU A 14 11.60 13.13 6.54
N PRO A 15 12.38 12.19 5.99
CA PRO A 15 11.82 11.09 5.22
C PRO A 15 10.70 10.47 6.03
N LEU A 16 9.58 10.17 5.38
CA LEU A 16 8.36 9.65 5.99
C LEU A 16 8.59 8.36 6.79
N TRP A 17 9.84 7.87 6.84
CA TRP A 17 10.17 6.64 7.51
C TRP A 17 11.63 6.58 8.02
N HIS A 18 11.80 6.33 9.32
CA HIS A 18 13.01 5.78 9.93
C HIS A 18 12.58 4.74 10.98
N PRO A 19 12.94 3.44 10.84
CA PRO A 19 12.68 2.47 11.89
C PRO A 19 13.64 2.70 13.04
N ALA A 20 13.10 2.89 14.22
CA ALA A 20 13.87 2.71 15.45
C ALA A 20 14.01 1.19 15.69
N GLY A 21 15.20 0.63 15.39
CA GLY A 21 15.59 -0.69 15.84
C GLY A 21 15.20 -1.86 14.95
N MET A 22 15.98 -2.07 13.94
CA MET A 22 16.51 -3.26 13.26
C MET A 22 16.86 -2.85 11.83
N ALA A 23 18.16 -2.75 11.56
CA ALA A 23 18.66 -2.36 10.25
C ALA A 23 18.61 -3.54 9.28
N THR A 24 17.44 -3.92 8.82
CA THR A 24 17.36 -4.65 7.56
C THR A 24 17.45 -3.59 6.47
N GLN A 25 18.48 -3.68 5.63
CA GLN A 25 18.76 -2.70 4.59
C GLN A 25 17.66 -2.78 3.52
N MET A 26 16.68 -1.86 3.60
CA MET A 26 15.75 -1.63 2.50
C MET A 26 16.32 -0.54 1.59
N GLU A 27 16.14 -0.71 0.29
CA GLU A 27 16.43 0.31 -0.72
C GLU A 27 15.13 1.11 -0.98
N ILE A 28 15.16 2.40 -0.62
CA ILE A 28 14.05 3.31 -0.90
C ILE A 28 14.41 4.07 -2.18
N ARG A 29 13.52 4.00 -3.17
CA ARG A 29 13.64 4.73 -4.43
C ARG A 29 12.61 5.85 -4.47
N HIS A 30 13.03 7.00 -4.96
CA HIS A 30 12.23 8.22 -5.06
C HIS A 30 12.08 8.64 -6.52
N HIS A 31 10.96 9.23 -6.84
CA HIS A 31 10.71 9.90 -8.11
C HIS A 31 9.76 11.07 -7.88
N THR A 32 10.05 12.22 -8.48
CA THR A 32 9.25 13.42 -8.35
C THR A 32 8.94 13.98 -9.73
N THR A 33 7.68 14.30 -9.97
CA THR A 33 7.20 15.09 -11.09
C THR A 33 6.76 16.48 -10.57
N GLU A 34 6.25 17.35 -11.46
CA GLU A 34 5.72 18.65 -11.03
C GLU A 34 4.62 18.54 -9.99
N ASP A 35 3.78 17.49 -10.07
CA ASP A 35 2.57 17.36 -9.26
C ASP A 35 2.58 16.19 -8.28
N ILE A 36 3.53 15.26 -8.37
CA ILE A 36 3.49 14.00 -7.60
C ILE A 36 4.89 13.66 -7.08
N GLU A 37 4.97 13.40 -5.78
CA GLU A 37 6.10 12.72 -5.15
C GLU A 37 5.78 11.23 -5.02
N SER A 38 6.75 10.40 -5.35
CA SER A 38 6.62 8.96 -5.42
C SER A 38 7.75 8.27 -4.71
N GLU A 39 7.44 7.21 -3.98
CA GLU A 39 8.43 6.41 -3.26
C GLU A 39 8.07 4.94 -3.36
N ALA A 40 9.09 4.08 -3.32
CA ALA A 40 8.91 2.63 -3.17
C ALA A 40 10.06 2.01 -2.39
N ALA A 41 9.76 1.08 -1.49
CA ALA A 41 10.74 0.36 -0.70
C ALA A 41 10.89 -1.08 -1.19
N TYR A 42 12.14 -1.46 -1.42
CA TYR A 42 12.53 -2.78 -1.91
C TYR A 42 13.49 -3.47 -0.94
N SER A 43 13.54 -4.79 -1.00
CA SER A 43 14.69 -5.52 -0.45
C SER A 43 15.96 -5.22 -1.25
N THR A 44 17.13 -5.34 -0.63
CA THR A 44 18.43 -5.15 -1.32
C THR A 44 18.64 -6.10 -2.50
N CYS A 45 18.05 -7.29 -2.46
CA CYS A 45 18.08 -8.22 -3.61
C CYS A 45 17.05 -7.89 -4.70
N GLY A 46 16.18 -6.88 -4.50
CA GLY A 46 15.15 -6.46 -5.45
C GLY A 46 13.98 -7.44 -5.64
N ALA A 47 14.00 -8.59 -4.96
CA ALA A 47 12.96 -9.62 -5.10
C ALA A 47 11.63 -9.24 -4.43
N TYR A 48 11.67 -8.40 -3.42
CA TYR A 48 10.50 -7.93 -2.67
C TYR A 48 10.30 -6.42 -2.88
N ARG A 49 9.05 -5.99 -2.95
CA ARG A 49 8.63 -4.60 -2.77
C ARG A 49 7.69 -4.54 -1.57
N TYR A 50 8.10 -3.84 -0.53
CA TYR A 50 7.36 -3.79 0.72
C TYR A 50 6.22 -2.77 0.67
N TRP A 51 6.44 -1.60 0.06
CA TRP A 51 5.41 -0.60 -0.16
C TRP A 51 5.69 0.26 -1.40
N LEU A 52 4.67 0.98 -1.83
CA LEU A 52 4.72 1.98 -2.90
C LEU A 52 3.75 3.10 -2.56
N ALA A 53 4.21 4.35 -2.61
CA ALA A 53 3.39 5.51 -2.27
C ALA A 53 3.43 6.59 -3.34
N ARG A 54 2.35 7.38 -3.37
CA ARG A 54 2.23 8.60 -4.18
C ARG A 54 1.60 9.69 -3.32
N ARG A 55 2.14 10.92 -3.40
CA ARG A 55 1.61 12.10 -2.75
C ARG A 55 1.48 13.23 -3.76
N TRP A 56 0.32 13.87 -3.81
CA TRP A 56 -0.01 15.02 -4.67
C TRP A 56 -0.51 16.22 -3.87
N SER A 57 -0.74 16.06 -2.57
CA SER A 57 -1.18 17.14 -1.68
C SER A 57 -0.79 16.81 -0.24
N ASP A 58 -0.47 17.84 0.53
CA ASP A 58 -0.31 17.75 1.98
C ASP A 58 -1.67 17.77 2.73
N GLN A 59 -2.75 18.01 2.00
CA GLN A 59 -4.11 18.00 2.52
C GLN A 59 -4.80 16.67 2.22
N GLY A 60 -5.80 16.29 3.03
CA GLY A 60 -6.66 15.13 2.79
C GLY A 60 -6.16 13.82 3.37
N GLY A 61 -4.97 13.77 3.96
CA GLY A 61 -4.45 12.56 4.64
C GLY A 61 -4.00 11.44 3.71
N ILE A 62 -3.84 10.25 4.28
CA ILE A 62 -3.24 9.07 3.65
C ILE A 62 -4.25 7.90 3.64
N ILE A 63 -4.42 7.25 2.49
CA ILE A 63 -5.14 5.99 2.39
C ILE A 63 -4.18 4.84 2.07
N ASN A 64 -4.21 3.75 2.83
CA ASN A 64 -3.42 2.54 2.57
C ASN A 64 -4.31 1.45 1.94
N PHE A 65 -3.88 0.92 0.80
CA PHE A 65 -4.48 -0.26 0.17
C PHE A 65 -3.60 -1.47 0.45
N VAL A 66 -4.11 -2.42 1.23
CA VAL A 66 -3.44 -3.70 1.49
C VAL A 66 -3.85 -4.69 0.42
N MET A 67 -2.95 -4.96 -0.53
CA MET A 67 -3.20 -5.74 -1.74
C MET A 67 -2.63 -7.17 -1.64
N LEU A 68 -2.71 -7.97 -2.71
CA LEU A 68 -2.20 -9.33 -2.74
C LEU A 68 -0.66 -9.37 -2.76
N ASN A 69 -0.06 -8.93 -3.87
CA ASN A 69 1.39 -8.91 -4.07
C ASN A 69 1.77 -7.82 -5.09
N PRO A 70 3.01 -7.33 -5.05
CA PRO A 70 3.53 -6.39 -6.04
C PRO A 70 3.65 -7.03 -7.43
N SER A 71 3.30 -6.25 -8.47
CA SER A 71 3.49 -6.62 -9.86
C SER A 71 4.58 -5.73 -10.50
N VAL A 72 4.25 -5.02 -11.57
CA VAL A 72 5.23 -4.24 -12.35
C VAL A 72 5.30 -2.77 -11.98
N ALA A 73 4.35 -2.25 -11.22
CA ALA A 73 4.39 -0.86 -10.75
C ALA A 73 5.65 -0.59 -9.92
N ASN A 74 6.22 0.60 -10.07
CA ASN A 74 7.41 1.08 -9.37
C ASN A 74 7.26 2.56 -9.01
N GLU A 75 8.29 3.20 -8.50
CA GLU A 75 8.30 4.61 -8.14
C GLU A 75 8.02 5.56 -9.31
N MET A 76 8.28 5.14 -10.56
CA MET A 76 8.08 5.97 -11.75
C MET A 76 6.75 5.71 -12.46
N THR A 77 6.25 4.47 -12.42
CA THR A 77 5.09 4.06 -13.23
C THR A 77 4.06 3.26 -12.44
N ASN A 78 2.79 3.53 -12.72
CA ASN A 78 1.67 2.75 -12.22
C ASN A 78 1.39 1.55 -13.13
N ASP A 79 0.96 0.43 -12.56
CA ASP A 79 0.23 -0.60 -13.27
C ASP A 79 -1.30 -0.31 -13.19
N PRO A 80 -2.15 -1.05 -13.91
CA PRO A 80 -3.60 -0.80 -13.88
C PRO A 80 -4.24 -0.85 -12.50
N THR A 81 -3.67 -1.63 -11.57
CA THR A 81 -4.18 -1.74 -10.20
C THR A 81 -3.81 -0.51 -9.37
N VAL A 82 -2.55 -0.11 -9.41
CA VAL A 82 -2.04 1.07 -8.70
C VAL A 82 -2.72 2.34 -9.23
N GLU A 83 -2.92 2.45 -10.55
CA GLU A 83 -3.69 3.53 -11.16
C GLU A 83 -5.12 3.61 -10.62
N ARG A 84 -5.79 2.48 -10.42
CA ARG A 84 -7.13 2.47 -9.81
C ARG A 84 -7.13 2.85 -8.35
N CYS A 85 -6.11 2.48 -7.60
CA CYS A 85 -5.95 2.89 -6.21
C CYS A 85 -5.75 4.41 -6.12
N GLU A 86 -4.89 4.99 -6.96
CA GLU A 86 -4.67 6.43 -7.03
C GLU A 86 -5.96 7.21 -7.35
N ARG A 87 -6.65 6.85 -8.43
CA ARG A 87 -7.91 7.50 -8.82
C ARG A 87 -8.95 7.42 -7.71
N ARG A 88 -9.05 6.28 -7.02
CA ARG A 88 -9.97 6.11 -5.90
C ARG A 88 -9.58 6.97 -4.71
N ALA A 89 -8.29 7.03 -4.37
CA ALA A 89 -7.78 7.89 -3.31
C ALA A 89 -8.15 9.37 -3.57
N ARG A 90 -7.91 9.87 -4.78
CA ARG A 90 -8.29 11.22 -5.21
C ARG A 90 -9.79 11.47 -5.12
N GLN A 91 -10.63 10.53 -5.57
CA GLN A 91 -12.09 10.65 -5.47
C GLN A 91 -12.63 10.62 -4.04
N LEU A 92 -11.93 9.97 -3.12
CA LEU A 92 -12.27 9.95 -1.70
C LEU A 92 -11.74 11.18 -0.94
N GLY A 93 -10.98 12.06 -1.61
CA GLY A 93 -10.46 13.30 -1.05
C GLY A 93 -9.12 13.18 -0.32
N PHE A 94 -8.42 12.05 -0.48
CA PHE A 94 -7.08 11.88 0.09
C PHE A 94 -6.02 12.63 -0.71
N GLY A 95 -4.98 13.12 -0.03
CA GLY A 95 -3.83 13.81 -0.63
C GLY A 95 -2.70 12.87 -1.04
N SER A 96 -2.75 11.63 -0.53
CA SER A 96 -1.75 10.61 -0.79
C SER A 96 -2.34 9.20 -0.65
N PHE A 97 -1.66 8.22 -1.24
CA PHE A 97 -1.94 6.82 -0.98
C PHE A 97 -0.66 6.00 -0.85
N CYS A 98 -0.79 4.90 -0.12
CA CYS A 98 0.22 3.85 -0.04
C CYS A 98 -0.40 2.52 -0.47
N VAL A 99 0.40 1.67 -1.10
CA VAL A 99 0.07 0.27 -1.38
C VAL A 99 1.06 -0.60 -0.64
N THR A 100 0.56 -1.39 0.30
CA THR A 100 1.26 -2.52 0.90
C THR A 100 0.67 -3.83 0.39
N ASN A 101 1.32 -4.94 0.65
CA ASN A 101 0.89 -6.21 0.12
C ASN A 101 0.97 -7.30 1.21
N ILE A 102 0.02 -8.25 1.20
CA ILE A 102 0.08 -9.40 2.12
C ILE A 102 1.25 -10.34 1.79
N PHE A 103 1.72 -10.36 0.54
CA PHE A 103 2.97 -10.96 0.08
C PHE A 103 3.83 -9.89 -0.56
N ALA A 104 5.09 -9.73 -0.13
CA ALA A 104 5.99 -8.73 -0.71
C ALA A 104 6.72 -9.22 -1.97
N TRP A 105 6.66 -10.53 -2.29
CA TRP A 105 7.29 -11.10 -3.48
C TRP A 105 6.74 -10.47 -4.77
N ARG A 106 7.64 -9.96 -5.61
CA ARG A 106 7.30 -9.31 -6.88
C ARG A 106 6.99 -10.34 -7.95
N GLU A 107 5.73 -10.48 -8.31
CA GLU A 107 5.29 -11.43 -9.35
C GLU A 107 3.98 -10.97 -9.98
N THR A 108 3.88 -11.08 -11.30
CA THR A 108 2.67 -10.71 -12.05
C THR A 108 1.64 -11.85 -12.09
N HIS A 109 2.10 -13.09 -12.04
CA HIS A 109 1.24 -14.26 -12.20
C HIS A 109 0.91 -14.94 -10.86
N PRO A 110 -0.37 -15.03 -10.46
CA PRO A 110 -0.76 -15.66 -9.18
C PRO A 110 -0.31 -17.11 -9.02
N LYS A 111 -0.18 -17.86 -10.12
CA LYS A 111 0.34 -19.24 -10.09
C LYS A 111 1.82 -19.29 -9.67
N LYS A 112 2.64 -18.36 -10.17
CA LYS A 112 4.06 -18.26 -9.81
C LYS A 112 4.25 -17.76 -8.39
N LEU A 113 3.41 -16.82 -7.92
CA LEU A 113 3.39 -16.41 -6.52
C LEU A 113 3.25 -17.62 -5.59
N ARG A 114 2.34 -18.56 -5.91
CA ARG A 114 2.12 -19.77 -5.10
C ARG A 114 3.30 -20.74 -5.09
N GLN A 115 4.20 -20.65 -6.05
CA GLN A 115 5.39 -21.49 -6.18
C GLN A 115 6.63 -20.84 -5.52
N ALA A 116 6.55 -19.57 -5.13
CA ALA A 116 7.64 -18.89 -4.46
C ALA A 116 7.92 -19.53 -3.09
N ALA A 117 9.19 -19.81 -2.80
CA ALA A 117 9.60 -20.45 -1.55
C ALA A 117 9.34 -19.56 -0.31
N ALA A 118 9.46 -18.24 -0.45
CA ALA A 118 9.27 -17.27 0.63
C ALA A 118 8.46 -16.06 0.14
N PRO A 119 7.15 -16.22 -0.21
CA PRO A 119 6.40 -15.13 -0.85
C PRO A 119 6.10 -13.94 0.06
N ILE A 120 6.09 -14.12 1.38
CA ILE A 120 5.76 -13.06 2.34
C ILE A 120 6.86 -12.00 2.34
N GLY A 121 8.12 -12.39 2.48
CA GLY A 121 9.26 -11.50 2.66
C GLY A 121 9.54 -11.21 4.15
N PRO A 122 10.81 -11.10 4.55
CA PRO A 122 11.23 -11.05 5.94
C PRO A 122 10.71 -9.81 6.70
N GLU A 123 10.60 -8.66 6.04
CA GLU A 123 10.21 -7.39 6.68
C GLU A 123 8.72 -7.07 6.49
N ASN A 124 7.98 -7.93 5.78
CA ASN A 124 6.67 -7.54 5.25
C ASN A 124 5.65 -7.18 6.33
N ASP A 125 5.58 -7.95 7.41
CA ASP A 125 4.57 -7.72 8.46
C ASP A 125 4.83 -6.43 9.22
N GLY A 126 6.09 -6.16 9.56
CA GLY A 126 6.48 -4.94 10.24
C GLY A 126 6.21 -3.70 9.38
N VAL A 127 6.57 -3.77 8.09
CA VAL A 127 6.34 -2.66 7.16
C VAL A 127 4.85 -2.44 6.88
N LEU A 128 4.10 -3.52 6.70
CA LEU A 128 2.66 -3.44 6.46
C LEU A 128 1.95 -2.74 7.64
N LEU A 129 2.30 -3.11 8.87
CA LEU A 129 1.75 -2.48 10.07
C LEU A 129 2.11 -1.00 10.15
N GLN A 130 3.38 -0.65 9.98
CA GLN A 130 3.82 0.74 10.04
C GLN A 130 3.09 1.63 9.04
N GLU A 131 2.91 1.16 7.81
CA GLU A 131 2.20 1.92 6.79
C GLU A 131 0.69 1.98 7.07
N ALA A 132 0.11 0.94 7.68
CA ALA A 132 -1.28 0.94 8.10
C ALA A 132 -1.54 1.87 9.30
N GLU A 133 -0.59 1.98 10.24
CA GLU A 133 -0.66 2.90 11.39
C GLU A 133 -0.58 4.38 10.99
N LYS A 134 0.14 4.70 9.92
CA LYS A 134 0.24 6.08 9.39
C LYS A 134 -1.01 6.52 8.64
N ALA A 135 -1.82 5.57 8.18
CA ALA A 135 -2.94 5.85 7.29
C ALA A 135 -4.19 6.28 8.05
N ASP A 136 -4.89 7.29 7.54
CA ASP A 136 -6.21 7.70 8.04
C ASP A 136 -7.30 6.70 7.65
N MET A 137 -7.05 5.90 6.60
CA MET A 137 -7.93 4.82 6.16
C MET A 137 -7.11 3.64 5.63
N VAL A 138 -7.46 2.43 6.05
CA VAL A 138 -6.87 1.19 5.54
C VAL A 138 -7.93 0.40 4.78
N ILE A 139 -7.64 0.01 3.54
CA ILE A 139 -8.53 -0.82 2.72
C ILE A 139 -7.89 -2.17 2.45
N ALA A 140 -8.48 -3.22 2.98
CA ALA A 140 -8.18 -4.60 2.65
C ALA A 140 -8.69 -4.91 1.23
N ALA A 141 -7.80 -5.40 0.34
CA ALA A 141 -8.09 -5.50 -1.09
C ALA A 141 -7.31 -6.61 -1.83
N TRP A 142 -6.95 -7.70 -1.18
CA TRP A 142 -6.10 -8.76 -1.74
C TRP A 142 -6.83 -9.82 -2.57
N GLY A 143 -8.18 -9.84 -2.54
CA GLY A 143 -8.98 -10.79 -3.32
C GLY A 143 -8.94 -12.23 -2.76
N THR A 144 -9.57 -13.15 -3.48
CA THR A 144 -9.69 -14.56 -3.08
C THR A 144 -8.34 -15.30 -3.01
N HIS A 145 -7.32 -14.81 -3.72
CA HIS A 145 -5.97 -15.38 -3.65
C HIS A 145 -5.29 -15.17 -2.28
N GLY A 146 -5.81 -14.29 -1.42
CA GLY A 146 -5.40 -14.16 -0.02
C GLY A 146 -5.62 -15.42 0.83
N ALA A 147 -6.39 -16.40 0.35
CA ALA A 147 -6.51 -17.71 0.98
C ALA A 147 -5.19 -18.52 0.96
N HIS A 148 -4.28 -18.21 0.02
CA HIS A 148 -2.98 -18.88 -0.06
C HIS A 148 -2.20 -18.75 1.25
N LEU A 149 -1.69 -19.84 1.79
CA LEU A 149 -1.01 -19.93 3.10
C LEU A 149 -1.83 -19.35 4.26
N SER A 150 -3.15 -19.26 4.14
CA SER A 150 -4.03 -18.56 5.10
C SER A 150 -3.60 -17.10 5.35
N ARG A 151 -2.89 -16.48 4.41
CA ARG A 151 -2.22 -15.21 4.61
C ARG A 151 -3.21 -14.03 4.81
N GLY A 152 -4.31 -14.02 4.07
CA GLY A 152 -5.35 -13.00 4.24
C GLY A 152 -5.91 -12.97 5.67
N PRO A 153 -6.39 -14.08 6.24
CA PRO A 153 -6.78 -14.17 7.65
C PRO A 153 -5.69 -13.76 8.64
N GLN A 154 -4.44 -14.17 8.42
CA GLN A 154 -3.31 -13.78 9.29
C GLN A 154 -3.11 -12.25 9.31
N VAL A 155 -3.11 -11.60 8.13
CA VAL A 155 -2.96 -10.14 8.06
C VAL A 155 -4.18 -9.43 8.64
N ALA A 156 -5.37 -9.97 8.44
CA ALA A 156 -6.58 -9.41 9.05
C ALA A 156 -6.50 -9.44 10.59
N ALA A 157 -6.05 -10.56 11.17
CA ALA A 157 -5.82 -10.68 12.61
C ALA A 157 -4.74 -9.71 13.09
N LEU A 158 -3.62 -9.64 12.37
CA LEU A 158 -2.50 -8.73 12.66
C LEU A 158 -2.94 -7.26 12.72
N LEU A 159 -3.73 -6.80 11.74
CA LEU A 159 -4.28 -5.44 11.74
C LEU A 159 -5.22 -5.20 12.94
N ALA A 160 -6.09 -6.17 13.24
CA ALA A 160 -7.03 -6.06 14.35
C ALA A 160 -6.34 -6.04 15.71
N GLU A 161 -5.30 -6.86 15.93
CA GLU A 161 -4.48 -6.88 17.15
C GLU A 161 -3.80 -5.53 17.43
N HIS A 162 -3.49 -4.77 16.36
CA HIS A 162 -2.92 -3.41 16.47
C HIS A 162 -3.98 -2.31 16.43
N GLY A 163 -5.26 -2.64 16.58
CA GLY A 163 -6.35 -1.67 16.63
C GLY A 163 -6.68 -0.99 15.29
N ILE A 164 -6.17 -1.53 14.19
CA ILE A 164 -6.41 -0.98 12.84
C ILE A 164 -7.73 -1.49 12.30
N ASN A 165 -8.70 -0.58 12.16
CA ASN A 165 -10.04 -0.87 11.65
C ASN A 165 -10.03 -0.84 10.12
N ALA A 166 -9.66 -1.95 9.48
CA ALA A 166 -9.63 -2.05 8.04
C ALA A 166 -11.05 -1.96 7.44
N GLN A 167 -11.14 -1.41 6.24
CA GLN A 167 -12.35 -1.35 5.42
C GLN A 167 -12.19 -2.24 4.18
N HIS A 168 -13.27 -2.45 3.44
CA HIS A 168 -13.26 -3.19 2.17
C HIS A 168 -14.14 -2.52 1.12
N LEU A 169 -13.93 -2.85 -0.15
CA LEU A 169 -14.73 -2.40 -1.30
C LEU A 169 -15.76 -3.46 -1.75
N GLY A 170 -16.13 -4.36 -0.87
CA GLY A 170 -16.99 -5.52 -1.08
C GLY A 170 -16.27 -6.81 -0.73
N LEU A 171 -17.04 -7.87 -0.46
CA LEU A 171 -16.54 -9.20 -0.12
C LEU A 171 -16.90 -10.21 -1.20
N SER A 172 -16.10 -11.27 -1.37
CA SER A 172 -16.48 -12.47 -2.10
C SER A 172 -17.49 -13.28 -1.30
N LYS A 173 -18.03 -14.36 -1.87
CA LYS A 173 -18.93 -15.27 -1.17
C LYS A 173 -18.26 -15.92 0.05
N GLU A 174 -16.95 -16.12 -0.02
CA GLU A 174 -16.11 -16.70 1.04
C GLU A 174 -15.57 -15.65 2.03
N GLY A 175 -16.05 -14.39 1.97
CA GLY A 175 -15.65 -13.32 2.88
C GLY A 175 -14.31 -12.64 2.57
N HIS A 176 -13.66 -12.95 1.45
CA HIS A 176 -12.41 -12.27 1.06
C HIS A 176 -12.66 -10.86 0.55
N PRO A 177 -11.87 -9.84 0.96
CA PRO A 177 -11.99 -8.49 0.46
C PRO A 177 -11.63 -8.43 -1.03
N ARG A 178 -12.53 -7.85 -1.82
CA ARG A 178 -12.41 -7.85 -3.29
C ARG A 178 -11.29 -6.95 -3.78
N HIS A 179 -10.60 -7.43 -4.81
CA HIS A 179 -9.52 -6.68 -5.47
C HIS A 179 -10.07 -5.44 -6.21
N PRO A 180 -9.47 -4.24 -6.08
CA PRO A 180 -10.05 -2.98 -6.57
C PRO A 180 -10.10 -2.88 -8.10
N LEU A 181 -9.32 -3.68 -8.82
CA LEU A 181 -9.21 -3.61 -10.28
C LEU A 181 -10.59 -3.70 -11.00
N TYR A 182 -11.51 -4.47 -10.43
CA TYR A 182 -12.82 -4.72 -11.03
C TYR A 182 -13.98 -4.08 -10.27
N ILE A 183 -13.68 -3.20 -9.30
CA ILE A 183 -14.71 -2.54 -8.47
C ILE A 183 -15.01 -1.15 -9.02
N SER A 184 -16.28 -0.86 -9.26
CA SER A 184 -16.74 0.47 -9.67
C SER A 184 -16.27 1.55 -8.69
N TYR A 185 -15.89 2.71 -9.20
CA TYR A 185 -15.51 3.86 -8.36
C TYR A 185 -16.65 4.39 -7.49
N GLY A 186 -17.91 4.14 -7.85
CA GLY A 186 -19.07 4.49 -7.03
C GLY A 186 -19.21 3.68 -5.74
N VAL A 187 -18.50 2.54 -5.62
CA VAL A 187 -18.53 1.74 -4.39
C VAL A 187 -17.74 2.45 -3.30
N LYS A 188 -18.41 2.76 -2.20
CA LYS A 188 -17.80 3.37 -1.01
C LYS A 188 -17.16 2.29 -0.14
N PRO A 189 -16.03 2.60 0.53
CA PRO A 189 -15.45 1.73 1.54
C PRO A 189 -16.45 1.45 2.67
N GLN A 190 -16.43 0.22 3.18
CA GLN A 190 -17.29 -0.24 4.28
C GLN A 190 -16.41 -0.88 5.37
N PRO A 191 -16.74 -0.70 6.65
CA PRO A 191 -16.02 -1.34 7.75
C PRO A 191 -15.98 -2.85 7.57
N TRP A 192 -14.80 -3.46 7.72
CA TRP A 192 -14.63 -4.89 7.64
C TRP A 192 -14.70 -5.50 9.04
N LYS A 193 -15.85 -6.09 9.35
CA LYS A 193 -16.00 -6.85 10.59
C LYS A 193 -15.47 -8.25 10.34
N LEU A 194 -14.32 -8.58 10.94
CA LEU A 194 -13.86 -9.95 11.02
C LEU A 194 -14.92 -10.76 11.77
N GLN A 195 -15.42 -11.83 11.16
CA GLN A 195 -16.31 -12.75 11.88
C GLN A 195 -15.46 -13.41 12.95
N SER A 196 -15.82 -13.17 14.22
CA SER A 196 -15.29 -13.96 15.34
C SER A 196 -15.68 -15.41 15.08
N GLY A 197 -14.71 -16.25 14.79
CA GLY A 197 -14.90 -17.71 14.67
C GLY A 197 -15.20 -18.35 16.01
#